data_f670aa70af98b1b3cac52321dd0857ff
#
_entry.id   f670aa70af98b1b3cac52321dd0857ff
#
_cell.length_a   1.000
_cell.length_b   1.000
_cell.length_c   1.000
_cell.angle_alpha   90.00
_cell.angle_beta   90.00
_cell.angle_gamma   90.00
#
_symmetry.space_group_name_H-M   'P 1'
#
loop_
_entity.id
_entity.type
_entity.pdbx_description
1 polymer ?
#
loop_
_entity_poly.entity_id
_entity_poly.type
_entity_poly.pdbx_seq_one_letter_code
_entity_poly.pdbx_strand_id
1 'polypeptide(L)'
;MVADTGTFQEWFTDLETENPLEYPGYEEKIANLQEKTKLHEAVTVGKCMVNGLETVLCVCDARFLMGSMGYVVGEKITRAFERATEEKLPVVLFTSSGGARMQEGIVSLMQMAKTSAAIRKHSEAGLFYLPV
;
A
#
# COMPACT_ATOMS: atom_id res chain seq x y z
N MET A 1 12.63 2.89 13.97
CA MET A 1 11.15 2.76 13.84
C MET A 1 10.58 4.17 13.73
N VAL A 2 9.72 4.43 12.75
CA VAL A 2 9.20 5.79 12.46
C VAL A 2 7.99 6.13 13.33
N ALA A 3 7.07 5.19 13.52
CA ALA A 3 5.88 5.39 14.33
C ALA A 3 6.18 5.37 15.82
N ASP A 4 5.52 6.23 16.59
CA ASP A 4 5.55 6.21 18.04
C ASP A 4 5.02 4.86 18.56
N THR A 5 5.62 4.32 19.61
CA THR A 5 5.35 2.97 20.11
C THR A 5 3.86 2.77 20.44
N GLY A 6 3.26 1.70 19.88
CA GLY A 6 1.88 1.30 20.15
C GLY A 6 0.80 2.16 19.48
N THR A 7 1.16 3.10 18.59
CA THR A 7 0.20 4.01 17.97
C THR A 7 -0.28 3.55 16.58
N PHE A 8 0.38 2.57 15.97
CA PHE A 8 0.03 2.13 14.62
C PHE A 8 -1.27 1.35 14.59
N GLN A 9 -2.20 1.80 13.76
CA GLN A 9 -3.47 1.15 13.47
C GLN A 9 -3.51 0.80 11.99
N GLU A 10 -3.43 -0.48 11.66
CA GLU A 10 -3.46 -0.96 10.27
C GLU A 10 -4.84 -0.77 9.66
N TRP A 11 -4.87 -0.35 8.40
CA TRP A 11 -6.08 -0.15 7.61
C TRP A 11 -6.18 -1.15 6.47
N PHE A 12 -7.42 -1.44 6.04
CA PHE A 12 -7.73 -2.23 4.83
C PHE A 12 -7.13 -3.64 4.85
N THR A 13 -7.22 -4.30 6.00
CA THR A 13 -6.75 -5.69 6.19
C THR A 13 -7.67 -6.73 5.56
N ASP A 14 -8.86 -6.33 5.11
CA ASP A 14 -9.89 -7.14 4.49
C ASP A 14 -9.71 -7.30 2.96
N LEU A 15 -8.78 -6.55 2.36
CA LEU A 15 -8.50 -6.66 0.92
C LEU A 15 -7.66 -7.89 0.63
N GLU A 16 -8.16 -8.77 -0.22
CA GLU A 16 -7.48 -10.00 -0.62
C GLU A 16 -6.99 -9.95 -2.07
N THR A 17 -5.85 -10.58 -2.31
CA THR A 17 -5.27 -10.68 -3.65
C THR A 17 -6.04 -11.71 -4.47
N GLU A 18 -6.51 -11.30 -5.64
CA GLU A 18 -7.18 -12.14 -6.62
C GLU A 18 -6.23 -12.58 -7.73
N ASN A 19 -6.62 -13.61 -8.47
CA ASN A 19 -5.89 -14.12 -9.62
C ASN A 19 -6.67 -13.87 -10.92
N PRO A 20 -6.70 -12.63 -11.43
CA PRO A 20 -7.58 -12.24 -12.54
C PRO A 20 -7.23 -12.91 -13.88
N LEU A 21 -6.00 -13.41 -14.02
CA LEU A 21 -5.54 -14.10 -15.23
C LEU A 21 -5.51 -15.63 -15.08
N GLU A 22 -5.97 -16.16 -13.95
CA GLU A 22 -5.83 -17.59 -13.63
C GLU A 22 -4.38 -18.07 -13.80
N TYR A 23 -3.42 -17.20 -13.43
CA TYR A 23 -1.99 -17.48 -13.58
C TYR A 23 -1.59 -18.69 -12.73
N PRO A 24 -1.00 -19.74 -13.35
CA PRO A 24 -0.70 -20.99 -12.66
C PRO A 24 0.21 -20.79 -11.44
N GLY A 25 -0.20 -21.35 -10.28
CA GLY A 25 0.56 -21.31 -9.05
C GLY A 25 0.62 -19.95 -8.34
N TYR A 26 -0.13 -18.95 -8.82
CA TYR A 26 -0.10 -17.61 -8.21
C TYR A 26 -0.72 -17.59 -6.82
N GLU A 27 -1.86 -18.24 -6.64
CA GLU A 27 -2.57 -18.30 -5.36
C GLU A 27 -1.73 -19.01 -4.29
N GLU A 28 -1.10 -20.15 -4.65
CA GLU A 28 -0.18 -20.87 -3.75
C GLU A 28 1.04 -20.01 -3.38
N LYS A 29 1.57 -19.28 -4.34
CA LYS A 29 2.70 -18.39 -4.11
C LYS A 29 2.35 -17.26 -3.15
N ILE A 30 1.16 -16.66 -3.28
CA ILE A 30 0.65 -15.65 -2.36
C ILE A 30 0.51 -16.23 -0.95
N ALA A 31 -0.16 -17.36 -0.81
CA ALA A 31 -0.35 -18.03 0.48
C ALA A 31 0.98 -18.36 1.18
N ASN A 32 1.94 -18.91 0.45
CA ASN A 32 3.28 -19.21 0.97
C ASN A 32 4.03 -17.95 1.43
N LEU A 33 3.90 -16.86 0.69
CA LEU A 33 4.53 -15.58 1.06
C LEU A 33 3.87 -14.97 2.30
N GLN A 34 2.56 -15.03 2.43
CA GLN A 34 1.84 -14.57 3.61
C GLN A 34 2.28 -15.34 4.86
N GLU A 35 2.41 -16.67 4.75
CA GLU A 35 2.87 -17.50 5.84
C GLU A 35 4.33 -17.20 6.22
N LYS A 36 5.22 -17.10 5.23
CA LYS A 36 6.65 -16.90 5.43
C LYS A 36 6.99 -15.50 5.95
N THR A 37 6.35 -14.48 5.41
CA THR A 37 6.68 -13.08 5.73
C THR A 37 5.84 -12.51 6.87
N LYS A 38 4.70 -13.14 7.17
CA LYS A 38 3.65 -12.62 8.06
C LYS A 38 3.07 -11.28 7.58
N LEU A 39 3.25 -10.97 6.30
CA LEU A 39 2.65 -9.82 5.63
C LEU A 39 1.40 -10.27 4.87
N HIS A 40 0.39 -9.43 4.86
CA HIS A 40 -0.84 -9.68 4.12
C HIS A 40 -0.64 -9.43 2.61
N GLU A 41 0.10 -8.38 2.28
CA GLU A 41 0.46 -8.01 0.91
C GLU A 41 1.77 -7.17 0.93
N ALA A 42 2.27 -6.78 -0.25
CA ALA A 42 3.53 -6.04 -0.39
C ALA A 42 3.50 -4.62 0.19
N VAL A 43 2.36 -4.11 0.61
CA VAL A 43 2.23 -2.83 1.31
C VAL A 43 1.39 -2.99 2.58
N THR A 44 1.87 -2.37 3.65
CA THR A 44 1.12 -2.18 4.89
C THR A 44 0.78 -0.71 5.01
N VAL A 45 -0.48 -0.39 5.23
CA VAL A 45 -0.97 1.00 5.38
C VAL A 45 -1.72 1.16 6.69
N GLY A 46 -1.63 2.34 7.29
CA GLY A 46 -2.33 2.62 8.52
C GLY A 46 -2.11 4.03 9.02
N LYS A 47 -2.70 4.34 10.17
CA LYS A 47 -2.55 5.59 10.88
C LYS A 47 -1.67 5.39 12.10
N CYS A 48 -0.80 6.33 12.36
CA CYS A 48 0.06 6.32 13.54
C CYS A 48 0.35 7.74 14.02
N MET A 49 1.04 7.83 15.15
CA MET A 49 1.66 9.08 15.59
C MET A 49 3.15 9.07 15.20
N VAL A 50 3.65 10.19 14.71
CA VAL A 50 5.07 10.42 14.47
C VAL A 50 5.47 11.68 15.25
N ASN A 51 6.25 11.52 16.30
CA ASN A 51 6.55 12.60 17.25
C ASN A 51 5.29 13.33 17.75
N GLY A 52 4.24 12.59 18.07
CA GLY A 52 2.97 13.13 18.55
C GLY A 52 2.06 13.74 17.47
N LEU A 53 2.42 13.65 16.18
CA LEU A 53 1.62 14.13 15.07
C LEU A 53 0.91 12.97 14.36
N GLU A 54 -0.40 13.08 14.17
CA GLU A 54 -1.15 12.09 13.40
C GLU A 54 -0.67 12.04 11.96
N THR A 55 -0.35 10.83 11.49
CA THR A 55 0.26 10.62 10.18
C THR A 55 -0.27 9.32 9.57
N VAL A 56 -0.56 9.32 8.29
CA VAL A 56 -0.82 8.09 7.53
C VAL A 56 0.52 7.53 7.05
N LEU A 57 0.78 6.28 7.40
CA LEU A 57 2.02 5.58 7.08
C LEU A 57 1.74 4.44 6.09
N CYS A 58 2.45 4.43 4.99
CA CYS A 58 2.43 3.36 4.01
C CYS A 58 3.85 2.80 3.88
N VAL A 59 4.00 1.49 4.02
CA VAL A 59 5.32 0.83 3.94
C VAL A 59 5.25 -0.30 2.91
N CYS A 60 5.98 -0.14 1.81
CA CYS A 60 6.20 -1.22 0.85
C CYS A 60 7.30 -2.15 1.34
N ASP A 61 7.12 -3.45 1.14
CA ASP A 61 8.06 -4.47 1.59
C ASP A 61 8.48 -5.40 0.44
N ALA A 62 9.76 -5.34 0.12
CA ALA A 62 10.34 -6.14 -0.97
C ALA A 62 10.34 -7.66 -0.71
N ARG A 63 10.14 -8.09 0.54
CA ARG A 63 10.06 -9.52 0.88
C ARG A 63 8.81 -10.18 0.28
N PHE A 64 7.78 -9.39 0.00
CA PHE A 64 6.56 -9.85 -0.65
C PHE A 64 6.60 -9.51 -2.15
N LEU A 65 6.83 -10.51 -2.99
CA LEU A 65 6.93 -10.38 -4.46
C LEU A 65 7.79 -9.18 -4.93
N MET A 66 8.92 -8.95 -4.27
CA MET A 66 9.85 -7.84 -4.56
C MET A 66 9.21 -6.45 -4.45
N GLY A 67 8.12 -6.31 -3.69
CA GLY A 67 7.38 -5.05 -3.59
C GLY A 67 6.57 -4.69 -4.85
N SER A 68 6.29 -5.67 -5.72
CA SER A 68 5.54 -5.39 -6.96
C SER A 68 4.12 -4.95 -6.70
N MET A 69 3.65 -3.99 -7.51
CA MET A 69 2.31 -3.44 -7.41
C MET A 69 1.29 -4.29 -8.18
N GLY A 70 0.39 -4.93 -7.45
CA GLY A 70 -0.85 -5.51 -7.97
C GLY A 70 -2.07 -4.71 -7.51
N TYR A 71 -3.26 -5.26 -7.71
CA TYR A 71 -4.52 -4.60 -7.35
C TYR A 71 -4.56 -4.18 -5.88
N VAL A 72 -4.29 -5.09 -4.95
CA VAL A 72 -4.39 -4.82 -3.51
C VAL A 72 -3.40 -3.75 -3.08
N VAL A 73 -2.16 -3.78 -3.57
CA VAL A 73 -1.16 -2.74 -3.27
C VAL A 73 -1.65 -1.37 -3.75
N GLY A 74 -2.09 -1.28 -5.00
CA GLY A 74 -2.61 -0.05 -5.57
C GLY A 74 -3.87 0.44 -4.85
N GLU A 75 -4.79 -0.46 -4.51
CA GLU A 75 -6.02 -0.13 -3.80
C GLU A 75 -5.75 0.36 -2.37
N LYS A 76 -4.87 -0.30 -1.64
CA LYS A 76 -4.49 0.13 -0.28
C LYS A 76 -3.86 1.52 -0.28
N ILE A 77 -2.93 1.79 -1.21
CA ILE A 77 -2.30 3.11 -1.32
C ILE A 77 -3.34 4.17 -1.70
N THR A 78 -4.18 3.89 -2.69
CA THR A 78 -5.24 4.80 -3.14
C THR A 78 -6.17 5.17 -1.98
N ARG A 79 -6.72 4.17 -1.29
CA ARG A 79 -7.62 4.38 -0.13
C ARG A 79 -6.92 5.08 1.03
N ALA A 80 -5.64 4.81 1.25
CA ALA A 80 -4.86 5.50 2.28
C ALA A 80 -4.77 7.00 2.00
N PHE A 81 -4.48 7.39 0.76
CA PHE A 81 -4.46 8.81 0.36
C PHE A 81 -5.84 9.46 0.38
N GLU A 82 -6.88 8.76 -0.05
CA GLU A 82 -8.26 9.25 0.01
C GLU A 82 -8.68 9.54 1.44
N ARG A 83 -8.46 8.57 2.34
CA ARG A 83 -8.79 8.73 3.76
C ARG A 83 -7.92 9.80 4.44
N ALA A 84 -6.63 9.87 4.10
CA ALA A 84 -5.76 10.94 4.58
C ALA A 84 -6.25 12.33 4.13
N THR A 85 -6.78 12.45 2.92
CA THR A 85 -7.35 13.69 2.41
C THR A 85 -8.62 14.08 3.18
N GLU A 86 -9.51 13.13 3.44
CA GLU A 86 -10.73 13.34 4.23
C GLU A 86 -10.41 13.76 5.67
N GLU A 87 -9.46 13.09 6.31
CA GLU A 87 -9.03 13.36 7.69
C GLU A 87 -8.02 14.51 7.79
N LYS A 88 -7.61 15.10 6.66
CA LYS A 88 -6.60 16.19 6.56
C LYS A 88 -5.26 15.83 7.20
N LEU A 89 -4.78 14.63 6.91
CA LEU A 89 -3.55 14.09 7.46
C LEU A 89 -2.40 14.06 6.44
N PRO A 90 -1.14 14.25 6.89
CA PRO A 90 0.02 14.00 6.05
C PRO A 90 0.18 12.51 5.78
N VAL A 91 0.84 12.18 4.66
CA VAL A 91 1.18 10.80 4.29
C VAL A 91 2.69 10.65 4.16
N VAL A 92 3.23 9.60 4.79
CA VAL A 92 4.60 9.14 4.57
C VAL A 92 4.54 7.77 3.90
N LEU A 93 5.19 7.64 2.75
CA LEU A 93 5.22 6.40 1.97
C LEU A 93 6.66 5.92 1.79
N PHE A 94 7.02 4.82 2.45
CA PHE A 94 8.27 4.12 2.19
C PHE A 94 8.12 3.25 0.96
N THR A 95 8.84 3.60 -0.11
CA THR A 95 8.73 2.97 -1.41
C THR A 95 9.74 1.84 -1.59
N SER A 96 9.26 0.71 -2.07
CA SER A 96 10.08 -0.38 -2.60
C SER A 96 9.25 -1.06 -3.66
N SER A 97 9.72 -1.14 -4.89
CA SER A 97 8.90 -1.69 -5.98
C SER A 97 9.72 -2.49 -6.98
N GLY A 98 9.28 -3.71 -7.24
CA GLY A 98 9.72 -4.54 -8.36
C GLY A 98 8.98 -4.24 -9.67
N GLY A 99 8.18 -3.18 -9.72
CA GLY A 99 7.38 -2.79 -10.88
C GLY A 99 5.94 -3.30 -10.83
N ALA A 100 5.27 -3.31 -11.98
CA ALA A 100 3.93 -3.85 -12.13
C ALA A 100 3.94 -5.38 -11.98
N ARG A 101 2.98 -5.91 -11.21
CA ARG A 101 2.90 -7.36 -10.95
C ARG A 101 2.41 -8.11 -12.18
N MET A 102 3.29 -8.86 -12.82
CA MET A 102 3.00 -9.60 -14.06
C MET A 102 1.82 -10.56 -13.94
N GLN A 103 1.70 -11.25 -12.82
CA GLN A 103 0.67 -12.26 -12.58
C GLN A 103 -0.76 -11.70 -12.58
N GLU A 104 -0.90 -10.40 -12.37
CA GLU A 104 -2.20 -9.70 -12.42
C GLU A 104 -2.41 -8.92 -13.72
N GLY A 105 -1.43 -8.93 -14.62
CA GLY A 105 -1.55 -8.38 -15.98
C GLY A 105 -1.84 -6.87 -15.99
N ILE A 106 -2.75 -6.45 -16.88
CA ILE A 106 -3.10 -5.03 -17.08
C ILE A 106 -3.68 -4.36 -15.83
N VAL A 107 -4.30 -5.12 -14.94
CA VAL A 107 -4.82 -4.60 -13.66
C VAL A 107 -3.71 -3.96 -12.84
N SER A 108 -2.49 -4.52 -12.88
CA SER A 108 -1.30 -3.94 -12.24
C SER A 108 -0.95 -2.56 -12.81
N LEU A 109 -1.01 -2.40 -14.12
CA LEU A 109 -0.72 -1.11 -14.79
C LEU A 109 -1.77 -0.05 -14.46
N MET A 110 -3.02 -0.43 -14.33
CA MET A 110 -4.13 0.47 -13.97
C MET A 110 -3.96 1.08 -12.56
N GLN A 111 -3.20 0.43 -11.67
CA GLN A 111 -2.95 0.95 -10.33
C GLN A 111 -2.15 2.25 -10.34
N MET A 112 -1.29 2.45 -11.34
CA MET A 112 -0.49 3.68 -11.48
C MET A 112 -1.39 4.90 -11.66
N ALA A 113 -2.43 4.82 -12.46
CA ALA A 113 -3.41 5.89 -12.65
C ALA A 113 -4.20 6.19 -11.37
N LYS A 114 -4.66 5.15 -10.67
CA LYS A 114 -5.42 5.28 -9.42
C LYS A 114 -4.60 5.95 -8.32
N THR A 115 -3.41 5.45 -8.05
CA THR A 115 -2.53 6.00 -7.01
C THR A 115 -2.14 7.43 -7.32
N SER A 116 -1.77 7.74 -8.57
CA SER A 116 -1.42 9.09 -8.99
C SER A 116 -2.58 10.07 -8.82
N ALA A 117 -3.81 9.68 -9.16
CA ALA A 117 -4.99 10.51 -8.99
C ALA A 117 -5.28 10.81 -7.50
N ALA A 118 -5.15 9.82 -6.63
CA ALA A 118 -5.36 9.99 -5.20
C ALA A 118 -4.28 10.90 -4.56
N ILE A 119 -3.02 10.71 -4.94
CA ILE A 119 -1.91 11.57 -4.51
C ILE A 119 -2.13 13.02 -4.98
N ARG A 120 -2.58 13.21 -6.21
CA ARG A 120 -2.91 14.52 -6.76
C ARG A 120 -3.96 15.25 -5.92
N LYS A 121 -5.06 14.58 -5.62
CA LYS A 121 -6.14 15.16 -4.79
C LYS A 121 -5.65 15.53 -3.39
N HIS A 122 -4.83 14.70 -2.78
CA HIS A 122 -4.21 14.96 -1.48
C HIS A 122 -3.33 16.21 -1.52
N SER A 123 -2.51 16.35 -2.57
CA SER A 123 -1.66 17.53 -2.79
C SER A 123 -2.48 18.80 -3.05
N GLU A 124 -3.53 18.73 -3.87
CA GLU A 124 -4.43 19.86 -4.14
C GLU A 124 -5.19 20.33 -2.89
N ALA A 125 -5.41 19.44 -1.92
CA ALA A 125 -5.95 19.80 -0.61
C ALA A 125 -4.92 20.51 0.31
N GLY A 126 -3.70 20.74 -0.17
CA GLY A 126 -2.62 21.41 0.57
C GLY A 126 -1.97 20.53 1.65
N LEU A 127 -2.09 19.22 1.56
CA LEU A 127 -1.57 18.28 2.54
C LEU A 127 -0.16 17.80 2.18
N PHE A 128 0.61 17.49 3.23
CA PHE A 128 2.00 17.09 3.07
C PHE A 128 2.13 15.60 2.70
N TYR A 129 2.95 15.32 1.69
CA TYR A 129 3.31 13.97 1.26
C TYR A 129 4.82 13.82 1.20
N LEU A 130 5.35 12.80 1.87
CA LEU A 130 6.76 12.47 1.89
C LEU A 130 6.99 11.05 1.34
N PRO A 131 7.46 10.90 0.10
CA PRO A 131 8.01 9.63 -0.38
C PRO A 131 9.44 9.43 0.17
N VAL A 132 9.75 8.20 0.59
CA VAL A 132 11.06 7.80 1.14
C VAL A 132 11.61 6.62 0.35
#